data_cdae92e3f471f040dbd2d474e369d5dc
#
_entry.id   cdae92e3f471f040dbd2d474e369d5dc
#
_cell.length_a   1.000
_cell.length_b   1.000
_cell.length_c   1.000
_cell.angle_alpha   90.00
_cell.angle_beta   90.00
_cell.angle_gamma   90.00
#
_symmetry.space_group_name_H-M   'P 1'
#
loop_
_entity.id
_entity.type
_entity.pdbx_description
1 polymer ?
#
loop_
_entity_poly.entity_id
_entity_poly.type
_entity_poly.pdbx_seq_one_letter_code
_entity_poly.pdbx_strand_id
1 'polypeptide(L)'
;MDSGLIDIHSHILYGVDDGASSREVSIEMLREAAKQGVTDIIATPHYRQGMFSYLPKKIFSHYQELRREAHKVGIRLSLGCEYFVDGDIYENLEKGRVPTLAGTRYVLTEYAPDAAHSMVQMFSQNLLRQGYIPVIAHVERIRNLVSHPEYIRELSSMGALIQVNAGGVLGKGGLSRQRFLLKLLKDGLVDLVASDAHDMQRRPIMLEECAAYVEKRVGSSCRERVFCKNAKKILQTG
;
A
#
# COMPACT_ATOMS: atom_id res chain seq x y z
N MET A 1 2.44 -22.16 12.18
CA MET A 1 3.36 -21.01 12.31
C MET A 1 2.58 -19.79 11.93
N ASP A 2 2.42 -18.86 12.87
CA ASP A 2 1.72 -17.60 12.61
C ASP A 2 2.50 -16.85 11.54
N SER A 3 1.91 -16.63 10.37
CA SER A 3 2.55 -15.87 9.31
C SER A 3 2.58 -14.39 9.76
N GLY A 4 3.78 -13.82 9.88
CA GLY A 4 3.94 -12.41 10.26
C GLY A 4 3.15 -11.47 9.35
N LEU A 5 2.88 -10.26 9.83
CA LEU A 5 2.19 -9.24 9.04
C LEU A 5 3.11 -8.70 7.92
N ILE A 6 2.51 -8.36 6.79
CA ILE A 6 3.23 -7.82 5.64
C ILE A 6 2.64 -6.45 5.28
N ASP A 7 3.47 -5.42 5.28
CA ASP A 7 3.08 -4.06 4.90
C ASP A 7 3.53 -3.76 3.47
N ILE A 8 2.59 -3.63 2.55
CA ILE A 8 2.89 -3.39 1.13
C ILE A 8 2.85 -1.91 0.74
N HIS A 9 2.56 -1.02 1.68
CA HIS A 9 2.42 0.41 1.42
C HIS A 9 2.90 1.22 2.63
N SER A 10 4.10 1.81 2.55
CA SER A 10 4.70 2.58 3.63
C SER A 10 5.70 3.62 3.11
N HIS A 11 5.61 4.86 3.60
CA HIS A 11 6.52 5.96 3.28
C HIS A 11 7.69 6.02 4.28
N ILE A 12 8.28 4.86 4.52
CA ILE A 12 9.32 4.68 5.52
C ILE A 12 10.69 5.20 5.09
N LEU A 13 10.92 5.50 3.79
CA LEU A 13 12.18 6.06 3.30
C LEU A 13 12.27 7.54 3.64
N TYR A 14 13.30 7.91 4.40
CA TYR A 14 13.48 9.28 4.88
C TYR A 14 13.83 10.28 3.77
N GLY A 15 13.23 11.47 3.87
CA GLY A 15 13.61 12.66 3.10
C GLY A 15 13.46 12.53 1.59
N VAL A 16 12.53 11.68 1.11
CA VAL A 16 12.25 11.48 -0.33
C VAL A 16 10.86 11.98 -0.73
N ASP A 17 9.94 12.02 0.22
CA ASP A 17 8.57 12.50 0.07
C ASP A 17 8.06 13.11 1.40
N ASP A 18 6.74 13.08 1.66
CA ASP A 18 6.12 13.55 2.91
C ASP A 18 6.10 12.46 4.03
N GLY A 19 6.80 11.35 3.82
CA GLY A 19 6.97 10.30 4.81
C GLY A 19 8.02 10.62 5.88
N ALA A 20 8.83 9.64 6.27
CA ALA A 20 9.84 9.79 7.30
C ALA A 20 10.76 11.00 7.05
N SER A 21 10.80 11.94 7.99
CA SER A 21 11.54 13.18 7.83
C SER A 21 13.06 13.02 7.97
N SER A 22 13.50 12.00 8.73
CA SER A 22 14.91 11.70 8.96
C SER A 22 15.17 10.19 9.03
N ARG A 23 16.43 9.83 8.93
CA ARG A 23 16.90 8.46 9.10
C ARG A 23 16.48 7.86 10.45
N GLU A 24 16.56 8.64 11.50
CA GLU A 24 16.20 8.25 12.86
C GLU A 24 14.72 7.89 12.93
N VAL A 25 13.84 8.72 12.31
CA VAL A 25 12.39 8.44 12.23
C VAL A 25 12.14 7.13 11.45
N SER A 26 12.82 6.90 10.33
CA SER A 26 12.71 5.63 9.59
C SER A 26 13.09 4.43 10.47
N ILE A 27 14.16 4.54 11.26
CA ILE A 27 14.60 3.46 12.17
C ILE A 27 13.60 3.24 13.30
N GLU A 28 13.00 4.29 13.83
CA GLU A 28 11.92 4.19 14.82
C GLU A 28 10.71 3.50 14.23
N MET A 29 10.30 3.85 13.01
CA MET A 29 9.21 3.19 12.29
C MET A 29 9.50 1.69 12.07
N LEU A 30 10.73 1.31 11.69
CA LEU A 30 11.13 -0.10 11.56
C LEU A 30 11.01 -0.86 12.89
N ARG A 31 11.47 -0.26 13.97
CA ARG A 31 11.39 -0.87 15.31
C ARG A 31 9.95 -1.04 15.76
N GLU A 32 9.11 -0.05 15.48
CA GLU A 32 7.69 -0.13 15.80
C GLU A 32 6.98 -1.20 14.95
N ALA A 33 7.28 -1.29 13.65
CA ALA A 33 6.78 -2.35 12.79
C ALA A 33 7.15 -3.75 13.32
N ALA A 34 8.42 -3.94 13.70
CA ALA A 34 8.89 -5.20 14.26
C ALA A 34 8.15 -5.58 15.56
N LYS A 35 7.90 -4.62 16.46
CA LYS A 35 7.11 -4.84 17.69
C LYS A 35 5.68 -5.28 17.37
N GLN A 36 5.09 -4.78 16.29
CA GLN A 36 3.76 -5.13 15.82
C GLN A 36 3.72 -6.45 15.02
N GLY A 37 4.82 -7.22 14.97
CA GLY A 37 4.89 -8.51 14.28
C GLY A 37 4.95 -8.40 12.75
N VAL A 38 5.33 -7.23 12.22
CA VAL A 38 5.58 -7.06 10.79
C VAL A 38 6.91 -7.70 10.42
N THR A 39 6.90 -8.58 9.43
CA THR A 39 8.09 -9.29 8.94
C THR A 39 8.61 -8.78 7.62
N ASP A 40 7.75 -8.15 6.83
CA ASP A 40 8.07 -7.63 5.51
C ASP A 40 7.45 -6.25 5.31
N ILE A 41 8.22 -5.33 4.74
CA ILE A 41 7.75 -4.01 4.35
C ILE A 41 8.18 -3.74 2.91
N ILE A 42 7.25 -3.22 2.10
CA ILE A 42 7.59 -2.60 0.82
C ILE A 42 7.58 -1.08 1.05
N ALA A 43 8.74 -0.45 0.96
CA ALA A 43 8.83 1.01 0.96
C ALA A 43 8.31 1.54 -0.37
N THR A 44 7.32 2.41 -0.33
CA THR A 44 6.59 2.92 -1.50
C THR A 44 6.62 4.45 -1.55
N PRO A 45 7.80 5.08 -1.73
CA PRO A 45 7.85 6.53 -1.85
C PRO A 45 6.97 6.99 -3.01
N HIS A 46 6.40 8.18 -2.87
CA HIS A 46 5.58 8.78 -3.90
C HIS A 46 6.34 9.01 -5.22
N TYR A 47 5.72 8.67 -6.33
CA TYR A 47 5.98 9.25 -7.63
C TYR A 47 4.80 10.12 -8.04
N ARG A 48 4.95 11.44 -7.87
CA ARG A 48 3.92 12.42 -8.24
C ARG A 48 4.60 13.65 -8.82
N GLN A 49 4.54 13.79 -10.14
CA GLN A 49 5.14 14.91 -10.85
C GLN A 49 4.57 16.25 -10.35
N GLY A 50 5.45 17.24 -10.22
CA GLY A 50 5.07 18.58 -9.75
C GLY A 50 4.86 18.70 -8.21
N MET A 51 4.82 17.58 -7.46
CA MET A 51 4.70 17.60 -6.00
C MET A 51 5.96 17.09 -5.31
N PHE A 52 6.50 15.96 -5.74
CA PHE A 52 7.71 15.36 -5.18
C PHE A 52 8.79 15.21 -6.25
N SER A 53 10.04 15.53 -5.88
CA SER A 53 11.20 15.30 -6.74
C SER A 53 11.62 13.84 -6.64
N TYR A 54 11.16 13.00 -7.56
CA TYR A 54 11.56 11.61 -7.61
C TYR A 54 13.01 11.49 -8.09
N LEU A 55 13.93 11.24 -7.17
CA LEU A 55 15.38 11.14 -7.41
C LEU A 55 15.84 9.68 -7.26
N PRO A 56 15.85 8.86 -8.34
CA PRO A 56 16.11 7.42 -8.25
C PRO A 56 17.39 7.07 -7.49
N LYS A 57 18.49 7.79 -7.74
CA LYS A 57 19.77 7.55 -7.05
C LYS A 57 19.68 7.77 -5.54
N LYS A 58 18.98 8.83 -5.11
CA LYS A 58 18.77 9.15 -3.70
C LYS A 58 17.89 8.09 -3.04
N ILE A 59 16.76 7.76 -3.67
CA ILE A 59 15.82 6.74 -3.19
C ILE A 59 16.55 5.39 -3.03
N PHE A 60 17.31 4.97 -4.03
CA PHE A 60 18.06 3.71 -3.98
C PHE A 60 19.13 3.72 -2.88
N SER A 61 19.87 4.82 -2.71
CA SER A 61 20.87 4.96 -1.64
C SER A 61 20.23 4.83 -0.24
N HIS A 62 19.13 5.57 0.01
CA HIS A 62 18.41 5.52 1.28
C HIS A 62 17.78 4.14 1.53
N TYR A 63 17.24 3.51 0.47
CA TYR A 63 16.73 2.15 0.55
C TYR A 63 17.82 1.14 0.95
N GLN A 64 19.00 1.18 0.33
CA GLN A 64 20.10 0.29 0.67
C GLN A 64 20.59 0.47 2.11
N GLU A 65 20.62 1.69 2.60
CA GLU A 65 20.95 1.98 3.98
C GLU A 65 19.88 1.45 4.93
N LEU A 66 18.62 1.79 4.68
CA LEU A 66 17.52 1.40 5.55
C LEU A 66 17.27 -0.11 5.55
N ARG A 67 17.53 -0.79 4.44
CA ARG A 67 17.46 -2.26 4.34
C ARG A 67 18.40 -2.96 5.33
N ARG A 68 19.59 -2.41 5.56
CA ARG A 68 20.54 -2.94 6.56
C ARG A 68 20.01 -2.76 7.99
N GLU A 69 19.37 -1.63 8.28
CA GLU A 69 18.74 -1.39 9.58
C GLU A 69 17.50 -2.27 9.78
N ALA A 70 16.69 -2.46 8.75
CA ALA A 70 15.53 -3.36 8.77
C ALA A 70 15.93 -4.80 9.12
N HIS A 71 17.01 -5.29 8.52
CA HIS A 71 17.54 -6.64 8.81
C HIS A 71 17.92 -6.82 10.29
N LYS A 72 18.46 -5.80 10.95
CA LYS A 72 18.84 -5.84 12.37
C LYS A 72 17.64 -6.05 13.31
N VAL A 73 16.45 -5.65 12.88
CA VAL A 73 15.19 -5.80 13.63
C VAL A 73 14.30 -6.94 13.10
N GLY A 74 14.84 -7.76 12.18
CA GLY A 74 14.13 -8.93 11.66
C GLY A 74 13.13 -8.63 10.54
N ILE A 75 13.17 -7.44 9.92
CA ILE A 75 12.28 -7.04 8.82
C ILE A 75 13.00 -7.21 7.47
N ARG A 76 12.31 -7.81 6.50
CA ARG A 76 12.72 -7.77 5.10
C ARG A 76 12.15 -6.51 4.46
N LEU A 77 13.03 -5.60 4.06
CA LEU A 77 12.65 -4.37 3.36
C LEU A 77 12.82 -4.56 1.85
N SER A 78 11.76 -4.31 1.09
CA SER A 78 11.76 -4.24 -0.37
C SER A 78 11.45 -2.82 -0.83
N LEU A 79 11.75 -2.51 -2.09
CA LEU A 79 11.44 -1.21 -2.71
C LEU A 79 10.25 -1.36 -3.65
N GLY A 80 9.40 -0.38 -3.67
CA GLY A 80 8.31 -0.15 -4.60
C GLY A 80 8.14 1.34 -4.85
N CYS A 81 6.98 1.72 -5.33
CA CYS A 81 6.59 3.11 -5.54
C CYS A 81 5.08 3.23 -5.42
N GLU A 82 4.59 4.28 -4.77
CA GLU A 82 3.20 4.70 -4.91
C GLU A 82 3.12 5.68 -6.08
N TYR A 83 2.56 5.20 -7.19
CA TYR A 83 2.47 5.95 -8.42
C TYR A 83 1.16 6.74 -8.47
N PHE A 84 1.25 8.08 -8.42
CA PHE A 84 0.09 8.93 -8.74
C PHE A 84 -0.21 8.82 -10.23
N VAL A 85 -1.39 8.28 -10.57
CA VAL A 85 -1.72 7.91 -11.95
C VAL A 85 -1.94 9.15 -12.81
N ASP A 86 -1.10 9.25 -13.82
CA ASP A 86 -1.14 10.23 -14.91
C ASP A 86 -0.87 9.56 -16.25
N GLY A 87 -0.82 10.34 -17.35
CA GLY A 87 -0.62 9.82 -18.70
C GLY A 87 0.71 9.09 -18.93
N ASP A 88 1.71 9.32 -18.09
CA ASP A 88 3.09 8.84 -18.28
C ASP A 88 3.38 7.50 -17.59
N ILE A 89 2.41 6.92 -16.86
CA ILE A 89 2.61 5.70 -16.07
C ILE A 89 3.19 4.55 -16.91
N TYR A 90 2.68 4.34 -18.11
CA TYR A 90 3.07 3.22 -18.97
C TYR A 90 4.51 3.38 -19.44
N GLU A 91 4.88 4.58 -19.91
CA GLU A 91 6.24 4.88 -20.35
C GLU A 91 7.25 4.76 -19.21
N ASN A 92 6.88 5.21 -18.02
CA ASN A 92 7.76 5.17 -16.85
C ASN A 92 7.99 3.73 -16.36
N LEU A 93 6.97 2.87 -16.42
CA LEU A 93 7.10 1.44 -16.10
C LEU A 93 7.93 0.71 -17.16
N GLU A 94 7.63 0.91 -18.45
CA GLU A 94 8.35 0.28 -19.56
C GLU A 94 9.84 0.63 -19.56
N LYS A 95 10.17 1.89 -19.28
CA LYS A 95 11.56 2.38 -19.20
C LYS A 95 12.24 2.09 -17.86
N GLY A 96 11.56 1.42 -16.93
CA GLY A 96 12.10 1.11 -15.60
C GLY A 96 12.46 2.35 -14.77
N ARG A 97 11.80 3.49 -15.03
CA ARG A 97 12.06 4.75 -14.30
C ARG A 97 11.54 4.73 -12.87
N VAL A 98 10.52 3.94 -12.63
CA VAL A 98 9.90 3.73 -11.31
C VAL A 98 9.81 2.24 -11.02
N PRO A 99 10.08 1.82 -9.78
CA PRO A 99 9.99 0.41 -9.40
C PRO A 99 8.52 -0.01 -9.23
N THR A 100 8.23 -1.23 -9.63
CA THR A 100 7.02 -1.95 -9.22
C THR A 100 7.15 -2.44 -7.77
N LEU A 101 6.07 -2.95 -7.15
CA LEU A 101 6.14 -3.50 -5.79
C LEU A 101 7.11 -4.68 -5.73
N ALA A 102 8.21 -4.50 -4.98
CA ALA A 102 9.28 -5.51 -4.79
C ALA A 102 9.88 -6.05 -6.11
N GLY A 103 9.84 -5.28 -7.21
CA GLY A 103 10.36 -5.70 -8.52
C GLY A 103 9.48 -6.71 -9.25
N THR A 104 8.26 -6.92 -8.83
CA THR A 104 7.29 -7.85 -9.41
C THR A 104 6.39 -7.17 -10.43
N ARG A 105 5.33 -7.81 -10.90
CA ARG A 105 4.36 -7.21 -11.83
C ARG A 105 3.29 -6.34 -11.16
N TYR A 106 3.30 -6.19 -9.84
CA TYR A 106 2.30 -5.41 -9.12
C TYR A 106 2.70 -3.93 -9.06
N VAL A 107 1.77 -3.03 -9.37
CA VAL A 107 1.95 -1.58 -9.39
C VAL A 107 0.98 -0.95 -8.43
N LEU A 108 1.48 -0.26 -7.40
CA LEU A 108 0.64 0.50 -6.48
C LEU A 108 0.26 1.83 -7.13
N THR A 109 -1.04 2.02 -7.37
CA THR A 109 -1.59 3.17 -8.09
C THR A 109 -2.41 4.06 -7.17
N GLU A 110 -2.04 5.32 -7.07
CA GLU A 110 -2.79 6.37 -6.38
C GLU A 110 -3.61 7.20 -7.37
N TYR A 111 -4.82 7.56 -6.98
CA TYR A 111 -5.71 8.41 -7.76
C TYR A 111 -6.14 9.65 -6.96
N ALA A 112 -6.46 10.73 -7.67
CA ALA A 112 -7.04 11.91 -7.05
C ALA A 112 -8.34 11.56 -6.30
N PRO A 113 -8.65 12.25 -5.16
CA PRO A 113 -9.86 11.95 -4.38
C PRO A 113 -11.17 12.10 -5.17
N ASP A 114 -11.18 12.85 -6.25
CA ASP A 114 -12.31 13.08 -7.16
C ASP A 114 -12.18 12.36 -8.50
N ALA A 115 -11.24 11.44 -8.62
CA ALA A 115 -11.06 10.65 -9.84
C ALA A 115 -12.38 9.97 -10.25
N ALA A 116 -12.72 10.11 -11.54
CA ALA A 116 -13.87 9.43 -12.11
C ALA A 116 -13.62 7.91 -12.15
N HIS A 117 -14.65 7.10 -11.92
CA HIS A 117 -14.56 5.64 -12.03
C HIS A 117 -14.01 5.20 -13.41
N SER A 118 -14.47 5.82 -14.49
CA SER A 118 -14.01 5.51 -15.86
C SER A 118 -12.49 5.70 -16.03
N MET A 119 -11.91 6.69 -15.35
CA MET A 119 -10.46 6.91 -15.35
C MET A 119 -9.74 5.76 -14.61
N VAL A 120 -10.18 5.41 -13.40
CA VAL A 120 -9.62 4.30 -12.62
C VAL A 120 -9.72 2.99 -13.41
N GLN A 121 -10.87 2.75 -14.02
CA GLN A 121 -11.13 1.57 -14.84
C GLN A 121 -10.21 1.51 -16.08
N MET A 122 -10.10 2.61 -16.82
CA MET A 122 -9.28 2.69 -18.03
C MET A 122 -7.79 2.42 -17.73
N PHE A 123 -7.23 3.07 -16.71
CA PHE A 123 -5.83 2.86 -16.33
C PHE A 123 -5.58 1.45 -15.82
N SER A 124 -6.50 0.90 -15.02
CA SER A 124 -6.39 -0.48 -14.54
C SER A 124 -6.43 -1.49 -15.69
N GLN A 125 -7.35 -1.33 -16.65
CA GLN A 125 -7.42 -2.20 -17.84
C GLN A 125 -6.16 -2.15 -18.68
N ASN A 126 -5.61 -0.95 -18.89
CA ASN A 126 -4.39 -0.78 -19.69
C ASN A 126 -3.17 -1.39 -19.01
N LEU A 127 -3.02 -1.25 -17.67
CA LEU A 127 -1.96 -1.94 -16.93
C LEU A 127 -2.06 -3.46 -17.05
N LEU A 128 -3.28 -4.00 -16.89
CA LEU A 128 -3.53 -5.44 -17.05
C LEU A 128 -3.18 -5.95 -18.46
N ARG A 129 -3.52 -5.19 -19.52
CA ARG A 129 -3.15 -5.54 -20.90
C ARG A 129 -1.63 -5.56 -21.13
N GLN A 130 -0.87 -4.77 -20.38
CA GLN A 130 0.59 -4.76 -20.42
C GLN A 130 1.25 -5.79 -19.49
N GLY A 131 0.45 -6.64 -18.82
CA GLY A 131 0.93 -7.69 -17.93
C GLY A 131 1.19 -7.24 -16.50
N TYR A 132 0.92 -5.97 -16.15
CA TYR A 132 0.96 -5.50 -14.78
C TYR A 132 -0.35 -5.75 -14.05
N ILE A 133 -0.28 -5.89 -12.73
CA ILE A 133 -1.47 -5.98 -11.86
C ILE A 133 -1.57 -4.70 -11.04
N PRO A 134 -2.56 -3.84 -11.28
CA PRO A 134 -2.78 -2.65 -10.47
C PRO A 134 -3.22 -3.03 -9.06
N VAL A 135 -2.59 -2.43 -8.06
CA VAL A 135 -3.03 -2.39 -6.66
C VAL A 135 -3.54 -0.98 -6.42
N ILE A 136 -4.85 -0.81 -6.34
CA ILE A 136 -5.47 0.50 -6.15
C ILE A 136 -5.33 0.90 -4.69
N ALA A 137 -4.51 1.92 -4.42
CA ALA A 137 -4.19 2.40 -3.09
C ALA A 137 -5.41 3.08 -2.44
N HIS A 138 -5.57 2.83 -1.13
CA HIS A 138 -6.52 3.49 -0.22
C HIS A 138 -7.84 3.93 -0.89
N VAL A 139 -8.56 2.95 -1.48
CA VAL A 139 -9.81 3.20 -2.24
C VAL A 139 -10.85 4.01 -1.47
N GLU A 140 -10.79 4.01 -0.14
CA GLU A 140 -11.64 4.81 0.75
C GLU A 140 -11.39 6.33 0.65
N ARG A 141 -10.36 6.76 -0.08
CA ARG A 141 -10.09 8.17 -0.37
C ARG A 141 -10.70 8.62 -1.70
N ILE A 142 -11.09 7.70 -2.58
CA ILE A 142 -11.67 8.00 -3.89
C ILE A 142 -13.18 8.12 -3.74
N ARG A 143 -13.70 9.37 -3.77
CA ARG A 143 -15.12 9.68 -3.49
C ARG A 143 -16.09 8.88 -4.35
N ASN A 144 -15.81 8.73 -5.65
CA ASN A 144 -16.66 7.96 -6.57
C ASN A 144 -16.78 6.49 -6.15
N LEU A 145 -15.67 5.86 -5.71
CA LEU A 145 -15.68 4.46 -5.26
C LEU A 145 -16.40 4.29 -3.91
N VAL A 146 -16.31 5.29 -3.04
CA VAL A 146 -17.02 5.29 -1.75
C VAL A 146 -18.52 5.44 -1.96
N SER A 147 -18.93 6.30 -2.89
CA SER A 147 -20.36 6.54 -3.20
C SER A 147 -20.99 5.39 -3.98
N HIS A 148 -20.20 4.62 -4.73
CA HIS A 148 -20.62 3.56 -5.62
C HIS A 148 -19.76 2.29 -5.39
N PRO A 149 -20.04 1.50 -4.31
CA PRO A 149 -19.25 0.31 -3.99
C PRO A 149 -19.26 -0.77 -5.10
N GLU A 150 -20.25 -0.74 -5.98
CA GLU A 150 -20.33 -1.60 -7.17
C GLU A 150 -19.12 -1.41 -8.09
N TYR A 151 -18.57 -0.20 -8.19
CA TYR A 151 -17.36 0.09 -8.98
C TYR A 151 -16.12 -0.62 -8.44
N ILE A 152 -16.02 -0.77 -7.10
CA ILE A 152 -14.94 -1.56 -6.49
C ILE A 152 -15.05 -3.03 -6.91
N ARG A 153 -16.26 -3.57 -6.97
CA ARG A 153 -16.50 -4.95 -7.43
C ARG A 153 -16.13 -5.12 -8.90
N GLU A 154 -16.46 -4.17 -9.76
CA GLU A 154 -16.05 -4.18 -11.16
C GLU A 154 -14.53 -4.18 -11.31
N LEU A 155 -13.83 -3.29 -10.62
CA LEU A 155 -12.37 -3.20 -10.64
C LEU A 155 -11.71 -4.50 -10.15
N SER A 156 -12.20 -5.06 -9.04
CA SER A 156 -11.73 -6.35 -8.53
C SER A 156 -11.99 -7.50 -9.51
N SER A 157 -13.18 -7.53 -10.16
CA SER A 157 -13.54 -8.55 -11.14
C SER A 157 -12.69 -8.52 -12.41
N MET A 158 -12.10 -7.36 -12.74
CA MET A 158 -11.14 -7.21 -13.84
C MET A 158 -9.74 -7.72 -13.49
N GLY A 159 -9.45 -7.96 -12.22
CA GLY A 159 -8.14 -8.40 -11.75
C GLY A 159 -7.30 -7.33 -11.07
N ALA A 160 -7.84 -6.12 -10.83
CA ALA A 160 -7.21 -5.14 -9.96
C ALA A 160 -7.31 -5.56 -8.49
N LEU A 161 -6.27 -5.32 -7.70
CA LEU A 161 -6.28 -5.55 -6.26
C LEU A 161 -6.72 -4.28 -5.52
N ILE A 162 -7.54 -4.46 -4.51
CA ILE A 162 -8.11 -3.38 -3.70
C ILE A 162 -7.36 -3.28 -2.38
N GLN A 163 -6.67 -2.15 -2.17
CA GLN A 163 -5.97 -1.85 -0.92
C GLN A 163 -6.70 -0.78 -0.14
N VAL A 164 -6.78 -0.97 1.19
CA VAL A 164 -7.32 -0.01 2.16
C VAL A 164 -6.33 0.23 3.29
N ASN A 165 -6.42 1.41 3.92
CA ASN A 165 -5.52 1.77 5.01
C ASN A 165 -5.99 1.26 6.37
N ALA A 166 -5.05 0.72 7.15
CA ALA A 166 -5.29 0.23 8.51
C ALA A 166 -5.95 1.29 9.41
N GLY A 167 -5.47 2.53 9.36
CA GLY A 167 -6.06 3.64 10.12
C GLY A 167 -7.53 3.90 9.76
N GLY A 168 -7.91 3.76 8.49
CA GLY A 168 -9.29 3.87 8.04
C GLY A 168 -10.19 2.78 8.63
N VAL A 169 -9.71 1.54 8.63
CA VAL A 169 -10.41 0.38 9.22
C VAL A 169 -10.59 0.55 10.73
N LEU A 170 -9.62 1.16 11.41
CA LEU A 170 -9.69 1.47 12.85
C LEU A 170 -10.54 2.71 13.18
N GLY A 171 -11.09 3.41 12.17
CA GLY A 171 -11.98 4.55 12.36
C GLY A 171 -11.30 5.92 12.30
N LYS A 172 -10.00 5.99 11.97
CA LYS A 172 -9.38 7.27 11.58
C LYS A 172 -10.06 7.77 10.30
N GLY A 173 -10.72 8.91 10.38
CA GLY A 173 -11.56 9.44 9.31
C GLY A 173 -13.06 9.25 9.52
N GLY A 174 -13.47 8.77 10.70
CA GLY A 174 -14.85 8.75 11.18
C GLY A 174 -15.60 7.43 10.98
N LEU A 175 -16.70 7.29 11.71
CA LEU A 175 -17.48 6.04 11.77
C LEU A 175 -18.10 5.63 10.43
N SER A 176 -18.44 6.57 9.56
CA SER A 176 -19.00 6.27 8.24
C SER A 176 -17.98 5.52 7.38
N ARG A 177 -16.74 6.02 7.31
CA ARG A 177 -15.63 5.36 6.60
C ARG A 177 -15.33 3.99 7.20
N GLN A 178 -15.27 3.89 8.51
CA GLN A 178 -15.03 2.61 9.19
C GLN A 178 -16.10 1.57 8.82
N ARG A 179 -17.39 1.94 8.87
CA ARG A 179 -18.49 1.05 8.48
C ARG A 179 -18.40 0.61 7.03
N PHE A 180 -18.06 1.53 6.14
CA PHE A 180 -17.85 1.25 4.73
C PHE A 180 -16.74 0.22 4.54
N LEU A 181 -15.57 0.42 5.15
CA LEU A 181 -14.44 -0.50 5.06
C LEU A 181 -14.72 -1.87 5.66
N LEU A 182 -15.40 -1.93 6.80
CA LEU A 182 -15.84 -3.20 7.39
C LEU A 182 -16.82 -3.95 6.49
N LYS A 183 -17.69 -3.23 5.78
CA LYS A 183 -18.58 -3.84 4.79
C LYS A 183 -17.78 -4.42 3.63
N LEU A 184 -16.83 -3.68 3.05
CA LEU A 184 -15.98 -4.19 1.96
C LEU A 184 -15.17 -5.44 2.39
N LEU A 185 -14.63 -5.44 3.62
CA LEU A 185 -13.91 -6.59 4.18
C LEU A 185 -14.81 -7.82 4.30
N LYS A 186 -16.05 -7.66 4.80
CA LYS A 186 -17.04 -8.73 4.92
C LYS A 186 -17.51 -9.26 3.57
N ASP A 187 -17.66 -8.36 2.59
CA ASP A 187 -18.06 -8.70 1.22
C ASP A 187 -16.91 -9.35 0.42
N GLY A 188 -15.69 -9.44 1.01
CA GLY A 188 -14.52 -10.03 0.36
C GLY A 188 -13.88 -9.16 -0.73
N LEU A 189 -14.24 -7.88 -0.80
CA LEU A 189 -13.79 -6.94 -1.83
C LEU A 189 -12.45 -6.25 -1.52
N VAL A 190 -11.91 -6.41 -0.32
CA VAL A 190 -10.58 -5.93 0.05
C VAL A 190 -9.57 -7.04 -0.12
N ASP A 191 -8.52 -6.80 -0.90
CA ASP A 191 -7.41 -7.74 -1.09
C ASP A 191 -6.29 -7.52 -0.09
N LEU A 192 -6.00 -6.26 0.27
CA LEU A 192 -4.84 -5.86 1.04
C LEU A 192 -5.21 -4.78 2.05
N VAL A 193 -4.72 -4.92 3.27
CA VAL A 193 -4.69 -3.85 4.27
C VAL A 193 -3.22 -3.48 4.50
N ALA A 194 -2.89 -2.20 4.36
CA ALA A 194 -1.55 -1.68 4.55
C ALA A 194 -1.55 -0.49 5.50
N SER A 195 -0.39 -0.10 6.00
CA SER A 195 -0.31 1.00 6.98
C SER A 195 -0.48 2.37 6.34
N ASP A 196 0.11 2.58 5.18
CA ASP A 196 0.30 3.91 4.59
C ASP A 196 0.98 4.85 5.61
N ALA A 197 1.96 4.29 6.35
CA ALA A 197 2.62 4.98 7.46
C ALA A 197 3.63 6.00 6.94
N HIS A 198 3.63 7.20 7.56
CA HIS A 198 4.51 8.32 7.20
C HIS A 198 5.38 8.78 8.36
N ASP A 199 4.90 8.60 9.60
CA ASP A 199 5.56 9.06 10.80
C ASP A 199 5.11 8.25 12.02
N MET A 200 5.63 8.60 13.20
CA MET A 200 5.32 7.93 14.47
C MET A 200 4.08 8.49 15.20
N GLN A 201 3.46 9.57 14.70
CA GLN A 201 2.42 10.30 15.46
C GLN A 201 1.11 10.46 14.69
N ARG A 202 1.15 11.08 13.49
CA ARG A 202 -0.04 11.43 12.70
C ARG A 202 -0.51 10.25 11.87
N ARG A 203 0.44 9.59 11.21
CA ARG A 203 0.19 8.43 10.33
C ARG A 203 1.12 7.27 10.71
N PRO A 204 1.00 6.73 11.96
CA PRO A 204 1.85 5.62 12.43
C PRO A 204 1.44 4.29 11.83
N ILE A 205 2.32 3.31 11.96
CA ILE A 205 2.01 1.92 11.68
C ILE A 205 0.98 1.43 12.72
N MET A 206 -0.10 0.80 12.26
CA MET A 206 -1.20 0.32 13.12
C MET A 206 -1.67 -1.08 12.66
N LEU A 207 -0.75 -1.91 12.17
CA LEU A 207 -1.12 -3.16 11.53
C LEU A 207 -1.55 -4.23 12.53
N GLU A 208 -0.88 -4.36 13.67
CA GLU A 208 -1.26 -5.33 14.71
C GLU A 208 -2.66 -5.05 15.26
N GLU A 209 -2.91 -3.79 15.68
CA GLU A 209 -4.22 -3.38 16.19
C GLU A 209 -5.32 -3.59 15.12
N CYS A 210 -5.02 -3.22 13.87
CA CYS A 210 -5.96 -3.41 12.77
C CYS A 210 -6.22 -4.89 12.47
N ALA A 211 -5.19 -5.73 12.48
CA ALA A 211 -5.32 -7.16 12.25
C ALA A 211 -6.18 -7.83 13.35
N ALA A 212 -5.93 -7.50 14.61
CA ALA A 212 -6.74 -7.97 15.72
C ALA A 212 -8.20 -7.47 15.63
N TYR A 213 -8.40 -6.21 15.21
CA TYR A 213 -9.72 -5.65 15.00
C TYR A 213 -10.48 -6.37 13.87
N VAL A 214 -9.83 -6.61 12.73
CA VAL A 214 -10.42 -7.33 11.58
C VAL A 214 -10.74 -8.78 11.99
N GLU A 215 -9.86 -9.46 12.70
CA GLU A 215 -10.11 -10.81 13.20
C GLU A 215 -11.37 -10.88 14.08
N LYS A 216 -11.49 -9.93 15.03
CA LYS A 216 -12.65 -9.84 15.92
C LYS A 216 -13.96 -9.51 15.19
N ARG A 217 -13.93 -8.66 14.15
CA ARG A 217 -15.12 -8.11 13.48
C ARG A 217 -15.55 -8.87 12.24
N VAL A 218 -14.61 -9.52 11.56
CA VAL A 218 -14.83 -10.18 10.27
C VAL A 218 -14.44 -11.66 10.31
N GLY A 219 -13.35 -11.99 11.04
CA GLY A 219 -12.89 -13.36 11.23
C GLY A 219 -11.43 -13.59 10.84
N SER A 220 -10.84 -14.65 11.36
CA SER A 220 -9.42 -15.02 11.18
C SER A 220 -9.05 -15.26 9.72
N SER A 221 -9.94 -15.88 8.94
CA SER A 221 -9.72 -16.12 7.50
C SER A 221 -9.57 -14.82 6.72
N CYS A 222 -10.36 -13.79 7.03
CA CYS A 222 -10.22 -12.46 6.43
C CYS A 222 -8.88 -11.81 6.84
N ARG A 223 -8.57 -11.82 8.16
CA ARG A 223 -7.31 -11.29 8.70
C ARG A 223 -6.11 -11.92 7.97
N GLU A 224 -6.06 -13.23 7.89
CA GLU A 224 -4.94 -13.93 7.25
C GLU A 224 -4.84 -13.61 5.75
N ARG A 225 -5.97 -13.50 5.05
CA ARG A 225 -6.02 -13.18 3.64
C ARG A 225 -5.46 -11.80 3.34
N VAL A 226 -5.92 -10.74 4.05
CA VAL A 226 -5.64 -9.36 3.70
C VAL A 226 -4.34 -8.80 4.28
N PHE A 227 -3.80 -9.40 5.36
CA PHE A 227 -2.54 -8.97 5.99
C PHE A 227 -1.34 -9.87 5.67
N CYS A 228 -1.59 -11.10 5.18
CA CYS A 228 -0.51 -12.07 5.01
C CYS A 228 -0.55 -12.73 3.62
N LYS A 229 -1.58 -13.55 3.32
CA LYS A 229 -1.59 -14.41 2.13
C LYS A 229 -1.50 -13.65 0.81
N ASN A 230 -2.31 -12.60 0.64
CA ASN A 230 -2.32 -11.84 -0.62
C ASN A 230 -1.05 -11.00 -0.77
N ALA A 231 -0.57 -10.37 0.33
CA ALA A 231 0.69 -9.62 0.32
C ALA A 231 1.89 -10.54 0.03
N LYS A 232 1.88 -11.78 0.55
CA LYS A 232 2.93 -12.76 0.27
C LYS A 232 3.02 -13.13 -1.22
N LYS A 233 1.89 -13.17 -1.93
CA LYS A 233 1.89 -13.39 -3.40
C LYS A 233 2.63 -12.27 -4.14
N ILE A 234 2.48 -11.01 -3.68
CA ILE A 234 3.20 -9.87 -4.25
C ILE A 234 4.72 -10.05 -4.11
N LEU A 235 5.19 -10.57 -2.97
CA LEU A 235 6.62 -10.76 -2.71
C LEU A 235 7.22 -11.99 -3.41
N GLN A 236 6.42 -12.93 -3.90
CA GLN A 236 6.88 -14.23 -4.44
C GLN A 236 6.87 -14.33 -5.97
N THR A 237 6.31 -13.35 -6.67
CA THR A 237 6.15 -13.38 -8.13
C THR A 237 7.27 -12.65 -8.89
N GLY A 238 8.45 -12.52 -8.27
CA GLY A 238 9.65 -12.01 -8.91
C GLY A 238 10.58 -13.13 -9.35
#